data_d6d5ab54e87d95dd9dedfc5a2ee88d44
#
_entry.id   d6d5ab54e87d95dd9dedfc5a2ee88d44
#
_cell.length_a   1.000
_cell.length_b   1.000
_cell.length_c   1.000
_cell.angle_alpha   90.00
_cell.angle_beta   90.00
_cell.angle_gamma   90.00
#
_symmetry.space_group_name_H-M   'P 1'
#
loop_
_entity.id
_entity.type
_entity.pdbx_description
1 polymer ?
#
loop_
_entity_poly.entity_id
_entity_poly.type
_entity_poly.pdbx_seq_one_letter_code
_entity_poly.pdbx_strand_id
1 'polypeptide(L)'
;MNHVRLRTLALLAATGLWLAPGLALADPMALRLATSVPLGQQPRLIITANQTLDKVEVALSRDDGKSVEESFGPLEAGASRDVLFDGKAGKRHYHGRVTCAAGQRAWTSEVSFDTIVAGVLRVTLDKSHVDLARGRLDLMASIPDGKIELTIVSATDGKILVKREQPFTYHDPNAPLVVTWDPPGKDAESGRIEVRVIDPSGAYHLTTLVPWSVYIPHKEVNFANDSSAIAPGEVPKLEASLAKIAEALAKYQAIGPITLYVVGHTDTVGSAKYNLGLSLKRAQAIAAWFRIGAPDLPIAYEGFGEQALRVPTPDNTSEPRNRRVDYILSVEDPVLPASDFQPTWKTLQSK
;
A
#
# COMPACT_ATOMS: atom_id res chain seq x y z
N MET A 1 -24.26 9.60 -7.37
CA MET A 1 -25.21 10.01 -8.45
C MET A 1 -24.59 11.24 -9.10
N ASN A 2 -23.88 11.06 -10.19
CA ASN A 2 -23.24 12.15 -10.92
C ASN A 2 -24.25 12.78 -11.86
N HIS A 3 -24.62 14.03 -11.58
CA HIS A 3 -25.49 14.83 -12.45
C HIS A 3 -24.72 15.27 -13.68
N VAL A 4 -25.02 14.66 -14.82
CA VAL A 4 -24.60 15.16 -16.14
C VAL A 4 -25.47 16.36 -16.46
N ARG A 5 -24.87 17.54 -16.66
CA ARG A 5 -25.61 18.70 -17.17
C ARG A 5 -25.78 18.53 -18.69
N LEU A 6 -26.97 18.10 -19.09
CA LEU A 6 -27.40 18.11 -20.49
C LEU A 6 -27.88 19.51 -20.85
N ARG A 7 -27.26 20.16 -21.83
CA ARG A 7 -27.81 21.35 -22.51
C ARG A 7 -28.21 20.92 -23.90
N THR A 8 -29.51 20.83 -24.13
CA THR A 8 -30.08 20.58 -25.47
C THR A 8 -30.27 21.89 -26.17
N LEU A 9 -29.54 22.10 -27.27
CA LEU A 9 -29.80 23.25 -28.19
C LEU A 9 -30.58 22.71 -29.38
N ALA A 10 -31.82 23.14 -29.54
CA ALA A 10 -32.61 22.91 -30.76
C ALA A 10 -32.29 24.01 -31.78
N LEU A 11 -31.71 23.66 -32.93
CA LEU A 11 -31.54 24.58 -34.05
C LEU A 11 -32.80 24.51 -34.91
N LEU A 12 -33.63 25.53 -34.84
CA LEU A 12 -34.76 25.75 -35.75
C LEU A 12 -34.31 26.56 -36.99
N ALA A 13 -34.33 25.90 -38.15
CA ALA A 13 -34.25 26.65 -39.41
C ALA A 13 -35.54 27.48 -39.60
N ALA A 14 -35.42 28.79 -39.60
CA ALA A 14 -36.52 29.72 -39.67
C ALA A 14 -37.15 29.78 -41.08
N THR A 15 -38.33 29.22 -41.24
CA THR A 15 -39.36 29.70 -42.16
C THR A 15 -40.60 29.97 -41.33
N GLY A 16 -41.05 31.24 -41.35
CA GLY A 16 -42.05 31.74 -40.43
C GLY A 16 -43.36 30.99 -40.46
N LEU A 17 -43.79 30.54 -39.26
CA LEU A 17 -45.18 30.26 -38.93
C LEU A 17 -45.40 30.54 -37.44
N TRP A 18 -46.45 31.22 -37.13
CA TRP A 18 -46.90 31.56 -35.77
C TRP A 18 -47.05 30.31 -34.89
N LEU A 19 -46.35 30.29 -33.76
CA LEU A 19 -46.44 29.23 -32.76
C LEU A 19 -47.47 29.59 -31.69
N ALA A 20 -48.43 28.72 -31.48
CA ALA A 20 -49.26 28.65 -30.29
C ALA A 20 -48.43 28.27 -29.07
N PRO A 21 -48.73 28.79 -27.85
CA PRO A 21 -47.96 28.46 -26.66
C PRO A 21 -48.31 27.05 -26.15
N GLY A 22 -47.35 26.16 -26.01
CA GLY A 22 -47.44 25.09 -25.08
C GLY A 22 -47.43 23.65 -25.58
N LEU A 23 -46.40 23.21 -26.25
CA LEU A 23 -45.98 21.80 -26.20
C LEU A 23 -44.44 21.79 -26.13
N ALA A 24 -43.87 21.59 -24.96
CA ALA A 24 -42.49 21.20 -24.88
C ALA A 24 -42.36 19.85 -25.62
N LEU A 25 -41.75 19.88 -26.81
CA LEU A 25 -41.45 18.65 -27.55
C LEU A 25 -40.56 17.80 -26.65
N ALA A 26 -41.01 16.59 -26.31
CA ALA A 26 -40.19 15.64 -25.58
C ALA A 26 -38.90 15.41 -26.37
N ASP A 27 -37.78 15.31 -25.67
CA ASP A 27 -36.50 14.99 -26.27
C ASP A 27 -36.64 13.75 -27.16
N PRO A 28 -36.18 13.77 -28.44
CA PRO A 28 -36.39 12.69 -29.38
C PRO A 28 -35.64 11.42 -28.99
N MET A 29 -34.58 11.56 -28.15
CA MET A 29 -33.78 10.46 -27.63
C MET A 29 -33.44 10.67 -26.16
N ALA A 30 -33.26 9.59 -25.42
CA ALA A 30 -32.73 9.56 -24.08
C ALA A 30 -31.31 8.98 -24.11
N LEU A 31 -30.39 9.62 -23.38
CA LEU A 31 -29.01 9.18 -23.22
C LEU A 31 -28.79 8.67 -21.80
N ARG A 32 -28.30 7.44 -21.66
CA ARG A 32 -27.95 6.84 -20.38
C ARG A 32 -26.53 6.30 -20.44
N LEU A 33 -25.74 6.56 -19.39
CA LEU A 33 -24.35 6.17 -19.29
C LEU A 33 -24.17 5.05 -18.26
N ALA A 34 -23.48 3.97 -18.68
CA ALA A 34 -22.89 2.99 -17.80
C ALA A 34 -21.38 3.15 -17.83
N THR A 35 -20.86 4.05 -17.00
CA THR A 35 -19.49 4.56 -17.10
C THR A 35 -18.47 3.86 -16.22
N SER A 36 -18.91 3.22 -15.13
CA SER A 36 -18.02 2.50 -14.23
C SER A 36 -18.31 1.00 -14.30
N VAL A 37 -17.32 0.23 -14.76
CA VAL A 37 -17.44 -1.21 -14.97
C VAL A 37 -16.20 -1.96 -14.48
N PRO A 38 -16.30 -3.23 -14.05
CA PRO A 38 -15.14 -4.06 -13.74
C PRO A 38 -14.33 -4.42 -14.99
N LEU A 39 -13.07 -4.80 -14.80
CA LEU A 39 -12.23 -5.31 -15.88
C LEU A 39 -12.89 -6.52 -16.58
N GLY A 40 -12.83 -6.52 -17.91
CA GLY A 40 -13.51 -7.51 -18.75
C GLY A 40 -14.89 -7.08 -19.23
N GLN A 41 -15.41 -5.95 -18.75
CA GLN A 41 -16.59 -5.29 -19.29
C GLN A 41 -16.22 -3.98 -19.99
N GLN A 42 -17.12 -3.50 -20.88
CA GLN A 42 -16.95 -2.24 -21.57
C GLN A 42 -17.94 -1.20 -21.04
N PRO A 43 -17.48 0.02 -20.70
CA PRO A 43 -18.36 1.15 -20.47
C PRO A 43 -19.18 1.43 -21.73
N ARG A 44 -20.38 2.00 -21.59
CA ARG A 44 -21.27 2.25 -22.72
C ARG A 44 -22.15 3.47 -22.54
N LEU A 45 -22.47 4.08 -23.67
CA LEU A 45 -23.56 5.04 -23.81
C LEU A 45 -24.75 4.31 -24.44
N ILE A 46 -25.88 4.33 -23.75
CA ILE A 46 -27.13 3.74 -24.19
C ILE A 46 -27.99 4.85 -24.75
N ILE A 47 -28.32 4.76 -26.02
CA ILE A 47 -29.16 5.72 -26.75
C ILE A 47 -30.51 5.06 -26.96
N THR A 48 -31.55 5.62 -26.36
CA THR A 48 -32.95 5.13 -26.49
C THR A 48 -33.75 6.13 -27.32
N ALA A 49 -34.38 5.70 -28.37
CA ALA A 49 -35.27 6.53 -29.20
C ALA A 49 -36.65 6.71 -28.52
N ASN A 50 -37.05 7.94 -28.29
CA ASN A 50 -38.39 8.26 -27.80
C ASN A 50 -39.43 8.39 -28.93
N GLN A 51 -38.96 8.53 -30.16
CA GLN A 51 -39.70 8.46 -31.41
C GLN A 51 -38.83 7.78 -32.48
N THR A 52 -39.40 7.34 -33.59
CA THR A 52 -38.61 6.75 -34.68
C THR A 52 -37.60 7.77 -35.20
N LEU A 53 -36.34 7.40 -35.21
CA LEU A 53 -35.21 8.20 -35.69
C LEU A 53 -34.68 7.61 -36.99
N ASP A 54 -34.47 8.44 -38.00
CA ASP A 54 -33.97 7.98 -39.29
C ASP A 54 -32.44 7.72 -39.21
N LYS A 55 -31.76 8.53 -38.41
CA LYS A 55 -30.30 8.46 -38.24
C LYS A 55 -29.89 8.94 -36.84
N VAL A 56 -28.87 8.28 -36.29
CA VAL A 56 -28.13 8.73 -35.11
C VAL A 56 -26.64 8.73 -35.43
N GLU A 57 -25.97 9.81 -35.08
CA GLU A 57 -24.52 9.99 -35.22
C GLU A 57 -23.91 10.30 -33.86
N VAL A 58 -22.85 9.58 -33.51
CA VAL A 58 -22.06 9.78 -32.30
C VAL A 58 -20.65 10.18 -32.72
N ALA A 59 -20.21 11.34 -32.26
CA ALA A 59 -18.87 11.85 -32.54
C ALA A 59 -18.25 12.32 -31.20
N LEU A 60 -17.42 11.51 -30.62
CA LEU A 60 -16.78 11.76 -29.33
C LEU A 60 -15.26 11.73 -29.49
N SER A 61 -14.60 12.71 -28.88
CA SER A 61 -13.15 12.76 -28.73
C SER A 61 -12.75 12.35 -27.33
N ARG A 62 -11.59 11.73 -27.22
CA ARG A 62 -10.96 11.32 -25.97
C ARG A 62 -9.72 12.20 -25.71
N ASP A 63 -9.41 12.48 -24.45
CA ASP A 63 -8.28 13.36 -24.08
C ASP A 63 -6.91 12.90 -24.60
N ASP A 64 -6.75 11.57 -24.91
CA ASP A 64 -5.54 11.02 -25.50
C ASP A 64 -5.49 11.07 -27.04
N GLY A 65 -6.40 11.83 -27.66
CA GLY A 65 -6.46 12.07 -29.11
C GLY A 65 -7.19 10.96 -29.90
N LYS A 66 -7.76 9.94 -29.24
CA LYS A 66 -8.62 8.94 -29.92
C LYS A 66 -10.04 9.46 -30.03
N SER A 67 -10.78 8.92 -31.02
CA SER A 67 -12.20 9.23 -31.23
C SER A 67 -13.06 7.97 -31.24
N VAL A 68 -14.35 8.16 -30.96
CA VAL A 68 -15.41 7.18 -31.19
C VAL A 68 -16.40 7.85 -32.15
N GLU A 69 -16.49 7.29 -33.34
CA GLU A 69 -17.41 7.74 -34.37
C GLU A 69 -18.30 6.58 -34.78
N GLU A 70 -19.59 6.71 -34.53
CA GLU A 70 -20.59 5.72 -34.93
C GLU A 70 -21.76 6.41 -35.62
N SER A 71 -22.29 5.76 -36.64
CA SER A 71 -23.52 6.20 -37.33
C SER A 71 -24.42 5.00 -37.56
N PHE A 72 -25.66 5.10 -37.16
CA PHE A 72 -26.66 4.03 -37.31
C PHE A 72 -28.07 4.62 -37.48
N GLY A 73 -28.97 3.79 -38.00
CA GLY A 73 -30.38 4.08 -38.17
C GLY A 73 -30.99 3.17 -39.25
N PRO A 74 -32.31 3.12 -39.37
CA PRO A 74 -33.29 3.74 -38.47
C PRO A 74 -33.33 3.10 -37.10
N LEU A 75 -33.79 3.84 -36.08
CA LEU A 75 -34.00 3.37 -34.71
C LEU A 75 -35.48 3.63 -34.34
N GLU A 76 -36.24 2.54 -34.17
CA GLU A 76 -37.68 2.62 -33.84
C GLU A 76 -37.92 3.20 -32.44
N ALA A 77 -39.09 3.80 -32.26
CA ALA A 77 -39.51 4.32 -30.95
C ALA A 77 -39.47 3.22 -29.88
N GLY A 78 -38.81 3.51 -28.74
CA GLY A 78 -38.56 2.58 -27.64
C GLY A 78 -37.36 1.66 -27.83
N ALA A 79 -36.75 1.60 -29.02
CA ALA A 79 -35.55 0.83 -29.24
C ALA A 79 -34.31 1.52 -28.66
N SER A 80 -33.29 0.74 -28.28
CA SER A 80 -32.04 1.23 -27.74
C SER A 80 -30.83 0.68 -28.51
N ARG A 81 -29.78 1.47 -28.57
CA ARG A 81 -28.48 1.10 -29.13
C ARG A 81 -27.37 1.47 -28.14
N ASP A 82 -26.44 0.53 -27.96
CA ASP A 82 -25.25 0.73 -27.14
C ASP A 82 -24.07 1.17 -28.02
N VAL A 83 -23.40 2.24 -27.60
CA VAL A 83 -22.08 2.65 -28.09
C VAL A 83 -21.05 2.25 -27.05
N LEU A 84 -20.14 1.35 -27.41
CA LEU A 84 -19.18 0.75 -26.49
C LEU A 84 -17.87 1.56 -26.45
N PHE A 85 -17.29 1.68 -25.26
CA PHE A 85 -16.02 2.34 -25.06
C PHE A 85 -14.88 1.35 -24.74
N ASP A 86 -13.64 1.88 -24.69
CA ASP A 86 -12.45 1.10 -24.41
C ASP A 86 -12.58 0.36 -23.05
N GLY A 87 -12.46 -0.97 -23.07
CA GLY A 87 -12.55 -1.87 -21.91
C GLY A 87 -11.24 -2.11 -21.18
N LYS A 88 -10.15 -1.41 -21.53
CA LYS A 88 -8.89 -1.50 -20.81
C LYS A 88 -9.00 -0.80 -19.45
N ALA A 89 -8.34 -1.31 -18.42
CA ALA A 89 -8.28 -0.70 -17.11
C ALA A 89 -7.84 0.77 -17.17
N GLY A 90 -8.41 1.60 -16.29
CA GLY A 90 -8.08 3.01 -16.16
C GLY A 90 -9.29 3.95 -16.34
N LYS A 91 -9.02 5.23 -16.11
CA LYS A 91 -9.97 6.32 -16.31
C LYS A 91 -9.74 6.99 -17.67
N ARG A 92 -10.83 7.36 -18.37
CA ARG A 92 -10.78 8.09 -19.66
C ARG A 92 -11.89 9.09 -19.71
N HIS A 93 -11.58 10.28 -20.20
CA HIS A 93 -12.55 11.33 -20.41
C HIS A 93 -12.97 11.39 -21.89
N TYR A 94 -14.27 11.48 -22.12
CA TYR A 94 -14.87 11.62 -23.44
C TYR A 94 -15.71 12.89 -23.48
N HIS A 95 -15.61 13.61 -24.58
CA HIS A 95 -16.42 14.80 -24.87
C HIS A 95 -16.79 14.84 -26.35
N GLY A 96 -17.92 15.44 -26.67
CA GLY A 96 -18.38 15.56 -28.04
C GLY A 96 -19.90 15.66 -28.14
N ARG A 97 -20.45 15.11 -29.22
CA ARG A 97 -21.87 15.27 -29.53
C ARG A 97 -22.50 13.97 -30.00
N VAL A 98 -23.79 13.88 -29.68
CA VAL A 98 -24.73 12.88 -30.24
C VAL A 98 -25.78 13.62 -31.00
N THR A 99 -25.92 13.32 -32.30
CA THR A 99 -26.93 13.96 -33.17
C THR A 99 -27.93 12.90 -33.64
N CYS A 100 -29.20 13.25 -33.66
CA CYS A 100 -30.24 12.40 -34.26
C CYS A 100 -31.10 13.18 -35.24
N ALA A 101 -31.67 12.48 -36.21
CA ALA A 101 -32.55 13.04 -37.20
C ALA A 101 -33.85 12.24 -37.32
N ALA A 102 -34.97 12.96 -37.52
CA ALA A 102 -36.27 12.38 -37.83
C ALA A 102 -36.98 13.29 -38.85
N GLY A 103 -37.20 12.82 -40.06
CA GLY A 103 -37.67 13.63 -41.19
C GLY A 103 -36.72 14.78 -41.50
N GLN A 104 -37.24 15.98 -41.52
CA GLN A 104 -36.47 17.20 -41.76
C GLN A 104 -35.89 17.85 -40.48
N ARG A 105 -36.03 17.22 -39.33
CA ARG A 105 -35.58 17.76 -38.05
C ARG A 105 -34.33 17.05 -37.58
N ALA A 106 -33.41 17.81 -37.02
CA ALA A 106 -32.23 17.27 -36.37
C ALA A 106 -32.05 17.87 -34.96
N TRP A 107 -31.56 17.06 -34.03
CA TRP A 107 -31.25 17.46 -32.65
C TRP A 107 -29.83 17.03 -32.31
N THR A 108 -29.14 17.86 -31.54
CA THR A 108 -27.79 17.59 -31.08
C THR A 108 -27.71 17.76 -29.57
N SER A 109 -27.12 16.78 -28.92
CA SER A 109 -26.79 16.81 -27.50
C SER A 109 -25.28 16.80 -27.34
N GLU A 110 -24.73 17.79 -26.64
CA GLU A 110 -23.32 17.76 -26.20
C GLU A 110 -23.21 16.92 -24.96
N VAL A 111 -22.18 16.08 -24.93
CA VAL A 111 -21.90 15.16 -23.82
C VAL A 111 -20.44 15.27 -23.38
N SER A 112 -20.21 15.15 -22.08
CA SER A 112 -18.89 15.13 -21.47
C SER A 112 -18.95 14.27 -20.23
N PHE A 113 -18.14 13.20 -20.19
CA PHE A 113 -18.20 12.21 -19.11
C PHE A 113 -16.91 11.42 -18.99
N ASP A 114 -16.68 10.87 -17.81
CA ASP A 114 -15.59 9.93 -17.56
C ASP A 114 -16.08 8.50 -17.68
N THR A 115 -15.26 7.62 -18.25
CA THR A 115 -15.41 6.17 -18.11
C THR A 115 -14.32 5.63 -17.20
N ILE A 116 -14.68 4.63 -16.37
CA ILE A 116 -13.78 3.97 -15.43
C ILE A 116 -13.91 2.46 -15.63
N VAL A 117 -12.79 1.82 -15.97
CA VAL A 117 -12.67 0.36 -15.96
C VAL A 117 -11.78 -0.02 -14.78
N ALA A 118 -12.36 -0.61 -13.75
CA ALA A 118 -11.65 -1.00 -12.55
C ALA A 118 -10.71 -2.18 -12.86
N GLY A 119 -9.39 -1.98 -12.65
CA GLY A 119 -8.39 -3.04 -12.78
C GLY A 119 -8.39 -3.97 -11.57
N VAL A 120 -7.65 -5.09 -11.67
CA VAL A 120 -7.32 -5.91 -10.49
C VAL A 120 -6.14 -5.24 -9.79
N LEU A 121 -6.41 -4.52 -8.70
CA LEU A 121 -5.38 -3.84 -7.96
C LEU A 121 -4.57 -4.83 -7.10
N ARG A 122 -3.30 -5.01 -7.46
CA ARG A 122 -2.29 -5.72 -6.68
C ARG A 122 -1.15 -4.75 -6.41
N VAL A 123 -0.66 -4.73 -5.19
CA VAL A 123 0.48 -3.90 -4.77
C VAL A 123 1.50 -4.80 -4.11
N THR A 124 2.76 -4.63 -4.49
CA THR A 124 3.90 -5.28 -3.84
C THR A 124 4.81 -4.20 -3.28
N LEU A 125 4.99 -4.24 -1.97
CA LEU A 125 5.87 -3.35 -1.22
C LEU A 125 6.31 -4.10 0.03
N ASP A 126 7.62 -4.13 0.27
CA ASP A 126 8.21 -4.63 1.51
C ASP A 126 9.22 -3.62 2.09
N LYS A 127 9.69 -3.89 3.32
CA LYS A 127 10.58 -2.96 4.03
C LYS A 127 11.95 -2.75 3.37
N SER A 128 12.42 -3.67 2.52
CA SER A 128 13.70 -3.54 1.81
C SER A 128 13.68 -2.45 0.73
N HIS A 129 12.47 -2.06 0.29
CA HIS A 129 12.24 -1.01 -0.70
C HIS A 129 11.97 0.36 -0.08
N VAL A 130 12.21 0.52 1.24
CA VAL A 130 11.98 1.78 1.96
C VAL A 130 13.31 2.34 2.47
N ASP A 131 13.68 3.52 2.00
CA ASP A 131 14.82 4.30 2.48
C ASP A 131 14.31 5.54 3.23
N LEU A 132 14.15 5.41 4.54
CA LEU A 132 13.69 6.50 5.40
C LEU A 132 14.67 7.66 5.45
N ALA A 133 15.97 7.38 5.35
CA ALA A 133 17.02 8.40 5.44
C ALA A 133 17.04 9.30 4.20
N ARG A 134 16.70 8.74 3.03
CA ARG A 134 16.61 9.49 1.78
C ARG A 134 15.18 9.95 1.46
N GLY A 135 14.19 9.50 2.23
CA GLY A 135 12.80 9.83 1.96
C GLY A 135 12.31 9.22 0.64
N ARG A 136 12.50 7.91 0.47
CA ARG A 136 12.13 7.18 -0.76
C ARG A 136 11.55 5.82 -0.45
N LEU A 137 10.54 5.43 -1.21
CA LEU A 137 10.10 4.04 -1.34
C LEU A 137 9.80 3.70 -2.81
N ASP A 138 9.98 2.44 -3.15
CA ASP A 138 9.66 1.88 -4.46
C ASP A 138 8.62 0.78 -4.27
N LEU A 139 7.52 0.84 -5.04
CA LEU A 139 6.46 -0.17 -5.00
C LEU A 139 6.06 -0.60 -6.42
N MET A 140 5.48 -1.79 -6.53
CA MET A 140 4.86 -2.26 -7.78
C MET A 140 3.35 -2.18 -7.65
N ALA A 141 2.66 -1.69 -8.67
CA ALA A 141 1.21 -1.69 -8.77
C ALA A 141 0.76 -2.25 -10.14
N SER A 142 -0.24 -3.12 -10.13
CA SER A 142 -0.73 -3.80 -11.33
C SER A 142 -1.68 -2.96 -12.20
N ILE A 143 -1.89 -1.69 -11.86
CA ILE A 143 -2.80 -0.77 -12.56
C ILE A 143 -2.01 0.33 -13.29
N PRO A 144 -2.49 0.82 -14.45
CA PRO A 144 -1.76 1.81 -15.24
C PRO A 144 -1.86 3.24 -14.72
N ASP A 145 -2.84 3.54 -13.89
CA ASP A 145 -3.12 4.87 -13.36
C ASP A 145 -3.81 4.79 -12.01
N GLY A 146 -3.66 5.82 -11.19
CA GLY A 146 -4.22 5.88 -9.85
C GLY A 146 -3.59 6.97 -8.99
N LYS A 147 -3.72 6.79 -7.67
CA LYS A 147 -3.16 7.70 -6.67
C LYS A 147 -2.49 6.89 -5.55
N ILE A 148 -1.34 7.36 -5.09
CA ILE A 148 -0.67 6.85 -3.89
C ILE A 148 -0.86 7.88 -2.78
N GLU A 149 -1.29 7.41 -1.61
CA GLU A 149 -1.30 8.17 -0.36
C GLU A 149 -0.27 7.54 0.58
N LEU A 150 0.72 8.33 0.98
CA LEU A 150 1.74 7.96 1.95
C LEU A 150 1.49 8.71 3.26
N THR A 151 1.49 7.98 4.37
CA THR A 151 1.48 8.54 5.72
C THR A 151 2.59 7.91 6.54
N ILE A 152 3.45 8.73 7.16
CA ILE A 152 4.47 8.27 8.10
C ILE A 152 4.11 8.83 9.47
N VAL A 153 4.07 7.94 10.46
CA VAL A 153 3.64 8.24 11.83
C VAL A 153 4.82 8.10 12.78
N SER A 154 4.92 9.02 13.73
CA SER A 154 5.93 9.00 14.79
C SER A 154 5.83 7.75 15.65
N ALA A 155 6.98 7.17 15.98
CA ALA A 155 7.09 6.02 16.89
C ALA A 155 6.78 6.39 18.35
N THR A 156 6.96 7.65 18.73
CA THR A 156 6.88 8.08 20.12
C THR A 156 5.51 8.61 20.52
N ASP A 157 4.90 9.47 19.70
CA ASP A 157 3.66 10.17 20.06
C ASP A 157 2.50 9.94 19.07
N GLY A 158 2.72 9.12 18.04
CA GLY A 158 1.69 8.77 17.06
C GLY A 158 1.31 9.92 16.11
N LYS A 159 2.00 11.06 16.14
CA LYS A 159 1.71 12.16 15.23
C LYS A 159 2.14 11.84 13.80
N ILE A 160 1.45 12.44 12.84
CA ILE A 160 1.81 12.35 11.44
C ILE A 160 3.06 13.20 11.20
N LEU A 161 4.14 12.56 10.78
CA LEU A 161 5.41 13.18 10.40
C LEU A 161 5.42 13.58 8.92
N VAL A 162 4.85 12.74 8.08
CA VAL A 162 4.76 12.95 6.62
C VAL A 162 3.37 12.55 6.16
N LYS A 163 2.76 13.39 5.33
CA LYS A 163 1.57 13.06 4.56
C LYS A 163 1.78 13.52 3.13
N ARG A 164 1.68 12.60 2.17
CA ARG A 164 1.87 12.89 0.76
C ARG A 164 0.85 12.17 -0.08
N GLU A 165 0.40 12.86 -1.14
CA GLU A 165 -0.41 12.29 -2.20
C GLU A 165 0.34 12.43 -3.53
N GLN A 166 0.37 11.37 -4.32
CA GLN A 166 1.03 11.33 -5.61
C GLN A 166 0.14 10.62 -6.62
N PRO A 167 -0.45 11.34 -7.58
CA PRO A 167 -1.10 10.71 -8.71
C PRO A 167 -0.06 10.08 -9.64
N PHE A 168 -0.45 9.00 -10.32
CA PHE A 168 0.31 8.43 -11.42
C PHE A 168 -0.62 8.08 -12.57
N THR A 169 -0.13 8.24 -13.81
CA THR A 169 -0.90 8.01 -15.04
C THR A 169 0.00 7.34 -16.07
N TYR A 170 -0.55 6.38 -16.80
CA TYR A 170 0.16 5.59 -17.82
C TYR A 170 1.39 4.84 -17.27
N HIS A 171 1.30 4.44 -16.00
CA HIS A 171 2.33 3.64 -15.36
C HIS A 171 2.48 2.28 -16.06
N ASP A 172 3.72 1.88 -16.33
CA ASP A 172 4.04 0.50 -16.73
C ASP A 172 3.96 -0.41 -15.50
N PRO A 173 3.04 -1.39 -15.43
CA PRO A 173 2.93 -2.30 -14.29
C PRO A 173 4.17 -3.16 -14.01
N ASN A 174 5.12 -3.21 -14.95
CA ASN A 174 6.39 -3.92 -14.79
C ASN A 174 7.52 -3.03 -14.29
N ALA A 175 7.29 -1.72 -14.14
CA ALA A 175 8.25 -0.77 -13.59
C ALA A 175 7.84 -0.32 -12.19
N PRO A 176 8.80 -0.06 -11.26
CA PRO A 176 8.47 0.43 -9.93
C PRO A 176 7.93 1.86 -9.98
N LEU A 177 6.91 2.12 -9.18
CA LEU A 177 6.49 3.46 -8.82
C LEU A 177 7.37 3.97 -7.69
N VAL A 178 7.99 5.11 -7.90
CA VAL A 178 8.87 5.76 -6.93
C VAL A 178 8.09 6.84 -6.20
N VAL A 179 8.04 6.76 -4.87
CA VAL A 179 7.47 7.80 -4.01
C VAL A 179 8.60 8.43 -3.20
N THR A 180 8.68 9.75 -3.24
CA THR A 180 9.70 10.50 -2.49
C THR A 180 9.06 11.51 -1.56
N TRP A 181 9.72 11.80 -0.44
CA TRP A 181 9.31 12.81 0.53
C TRP A 181 10.54 13.43 1.20
N ASP A 182 10.38 14.58 1.82
CA ASP A 182 11.41 15.18 2.66
C ASP A 182 11.49 14.38 3.97
N PRO A 183 12.64 13.79 4.30
CA PRO A 183 12.80 13.06 5.55
C PRO A 183 12.45 13.93 6.75
N PRO A 184 11.74 13.42 7.75
CA PRO A 184 11.51 14.15 8.98
C PRO A 184 12.85 14.45 9.67
N GLY A 185 12.89 15.52 10.47
CA GLY A 185 14.11 15.97 11.15
C GLY A 185 14.75 14.85 11.99
N LYS A 186 16.04 14.99 12.32
CA LYS A 186 16.86 13.96 12.98
C LYS A 186 16.30 13.45 14.31
N ASP A 187 15.45 14.25 14.97
CA ASP A 187 14.82 13.90 16.24
C ASP A 187 13.47 13.20 16.10
N ALA A 188 12.98 13.07 14.87
CA ALA A 188 11.71 12.42 14.57
C ALA A 188 11.93 10.93 14.25
N GLU A 189 11.54 10.07 15.16
CA GLU A 189 11.62 8.63 15.00
C GLU A 189 10.39 8.13 14.21
N SER A 190 10.61 7.74 12.94
CA SER A 190 9.56 7.13 12.12
C SER A 190 9.19 5.74 12.66
N GLY A 191 7.93 5.54 12.94
CA GLY A 191 7.41 4.29 13.51
C GLY A 191 6.67 3.43 12.51
N ARG A 192 5.62 3.99 11.92
CA ARG A 192 4.72 3.29 11.01
C ARG A 192 4.62 4.03 9.67
N ILE A 193 4.67 3.29 8.60
CA ILE A 193 4.48 3.77 7.23
C ILE A 193 3.21 3.12 6.68
N GLU A 194 2.25 3.93 6.29
CA GLU A 194 1.03 3.50 5.62
C GLU A 194 1.08 3.96 4.17
N VAL A 195 0.95 3.03 3.26
CA VAL A 195 0.91 3.28 1.82
C VAL A 195 -0.41 2.76 1.28
N ARG A 196 -1.25 3.68 0.81
CA ARG A 196 -2.51 3.36 0.16
C ARG A 196 -2.40 3.64 -1.32
N VAL A 197 -2.58 2.63 -2.14
CA VAL A 197 -2.70 2.77 -3.60
C VAL A 197 -4.17 2.69 -3.95
N ILE A 198 -4.67 3.69 -4.66
CA ILE A 198 -6.09 3.86 -4.98
C ILE A 198 -6.23 3.84 -6.49
N ASP A 199 -7.11 3.00 -7.00
CA ASP A 199 -7.43 2.94 -8.42
C ASP A 199 -8.45 4.04 -8.83
N PRO A 200 -8.68 4.27 -10.13
CA PRO A 200 -9.64 5.28 -10.59
C PRO A 200 -11.10 5.02 -10.17
N SER A 201 -11.43 3.82 -9.76
CA SER A 201 -12.77 3.49 -9.23
C SER A 201 -12.95 3.88 -7.76
N GLY A 202 -11.84 4.18 -7.06
CA GLY A 202 -11.80 4.44 -5.64
C GLY A 202 -11.53 3.18 -4.79
N ALA A 203 -11.36 2.01 -5.40
CA ALA A 203 -10.88 0.83 -4.71
C ALA A 203 -9.42 1.01 -4.33
N TYR A 204 -9.00 0.47 -3.18
CA TYR A 204 -7.66 0.69 -2.68
C TYR A 204 -7.02 -0.57 -2.09
N HIS A 205 -5.70 -0.59 -2.10
CA HIS A 205 -4.85 -1.50 -1.35
C HIS A 205 -4.07 -0.72 -0.31
N LEU A 206 -4.12 -1.15 0.95
CA LEU A 206 -3.36 -0.55 2.05
C LEU A 206 -2.26 -1.52 2.49
N THR A 207 -1.02 -1.05 2.44
CA THR A 207 0.14 -1.72 3.02
C THR A 207 0.61 -0.91 4.24
N THR A 208 0.80 -1.59 5.36
CA THR A 208 1.37 -1.01 6.57
C THR A 208 2.71 -1.67 6.85
N LEU A 209 3.76 -0.88 6.98
CA LEU A 209 5.10 -1.31 7.34
C LEU A 209 5.49 -0.67 8.67
N VAL A 210 6.14 -1.43 9.54
CA VAL A 210 6.67 -0.93 10.82
C VAL A 210 8.17 -1.25 10.89
N PRO A 211 9.01 -0.53 10.13
CA PRO A 211 10.45 -0.78 10.07
C PRO A 211 11.18 -0.25 11.31
N TRP A 212 10.56 -0.42 12.47
CA TRP A 212 11.07 0.09 13.73
C TRP A 212 11.65 -1.05 14.58
N SER A 213 12.87 -0.85 15.03
CA SER A 213 13.53 -1.72 16.02
C SER A 213 14.49 -0.89 16.88
N VAL A 214 14.60 -1.24 18.15
CA VAL A 214 15.51 -0.60 19.11
C VAL A 214 16.35 -1.66 19.81
N TYR A 215 17.67 -1.55 19.68
CA TYR A 215 18.62 -2.32 20.48
C TYR A 215 18.68 -1.75 21.89
N ILE A 216 18.49 -2.58 22.88
CA ILE A 216 18.57 -2.18 24.29
C ILE A 216 20.04 -2.21 24.73
N PRO A 217 20.67 -1.08 25.01
CA PRO A 217 22.05 -1.03 25.46
C PRO A 217 22.16 -1.65 26.86
N HIS A 218 23.00 -2.65 27.01
CA HIS A 218 23.15 -3.40 28.27
C HIS A 218 24.58 -3.86 28.50
N LYS A 219 24.86 -4.34 29.72
CA LYS A 219 26.09 -5.05 30.04
C LYS A 219 25.91 -6.53 29.73
N GLU A 220 26.85 -7.14 29.02
CA GLU A 220 26.77 -8.54 28.64
C GLU A 220 26.69 -9.46 29.87
N VAL A 221 25.78 -10.44 29.79
CA VAL A 221 25.68 -11.51 30.78
C VAL A 221 26.75 -12.55 30.45
N ASN A 222 27.60 -12.85 31.43
CA ASN A 222 28.65 -13.84 31.28
C ASN A 222 28.14 -15.23 31.69
N PHE A 223 28.27 -16.16 30.80
CA PHE A 223 28.01 -17.58 31.07
C PHE A 223 29.32 -18.33 31.35
N ALA A 224 29.27 -19.29 32.24
CA ALA A 224 30.36 -20.25 32.41
C ALA A 224 30.61 -21.00 31.09
N ASN A 225 31.81 -21.59 30.96
CA ASN A 225 32.12 -22.37 29.78
C ASN A 225 31.10 -23.52 29.61
N ASP A 226 30.66 -23.76 28.39
CA ASP A 226 29.64 -24.76 28.02
C ASP A 226 28.35 -24.71 28.86
N SER A 227 27.98 -23.53 29.33
CA SER A 227 26.79 -23.32 30.18
C SER A 227 25.87 -22.26 29.62
N SER A 228 24.57 -22.44 29.89
CA SER A 228 23.50 -21.46 29.71
C SER A 228 22.86 -21.03 31.04
N ALA A 229 23.39 -21.50 32.19
CA ALA A 229 22.90 -21.12 33.50
C ALA A 229 23.30 -19.70 33.85
N ILE A 230 22.35 -18.87 34.28
CA ILE A 230 22.57 -17.47 34.73
C ILE A 230 23.11 -17.54 36.14
N ALA A 231 24.37 -17.12 36.34
CA ALA A 231 24.95 -17.07 37.71
C ALA A 231 24.28 -15.94 38.53
N PRO A 232 24.15 -16.09 39.86
CA PRO A 232 23.52 -15.08 40.72
C PRO A 232 24.15 -13.69 40.60
N GLY A 233 25.47 -13.60 40.39
CA GLY A 233 26.17 -12.32 40.18
C GLY A 233 25.87 -11.62 38.85
N GLU A 234 25.21 -12.30 37.89
CA GLU A 234 24.81 -11.74 36.61
C GLU A 234 23.38 -11.16 36.62
N VAL A 235 22.58 -11.52 37.62
CA VAL A 235 21.18 -11.06 37.75
C VAL A 235 21.03 -9.54 37.77
N PRO A 236 21.87 -8.74 38.44
CA PRO A 236 21.75 -7.28 38.41
C PRO A 236 21.90 -6.65 37.02
N LYS A 237 22.59 -7.32 36.09
CA LYS A 237 22.71 -6.85 34.70
C LYS A 237 21.39 -7.04 33.94
N LEU A 238 20.68 -8.14 34.20
CA LEU A 238 19.37 -8.43 33.65
C LEU A 238 18.30 -7.48 34.21
N GLU A 239 18.34 -7.18 35.53
CA GLU A 239 17.46 -6.22 36.17
C GLU A 239 17.63 -4.82 35.56
N ALA A 240 18.87 -4.37 35.34
CA ALA A 240 19.16 -3.10 34.68
C ALA A 240 18.69 -3.10 33.22
N SER A 241 18.75 -4.24 32.53
CA SER A 241 18.24 -4.36 31.16
C SER A 241 16.71 -4.35 31.14
N LEU A 242 16.04 -5.00 32.09
CA LEU A 242 14.58 -4.98 32.21
C LEU A 242 14.05 -3.58 32.46
N ALA A 243 14.73 -2.78 33.29
CA ALA A 243 14.36 -1.37 33.53
C ALA A 243 14.43 -0.56 32.23
N LYS A 244 15.47 -0.73 31.41
CA LYS A 244 15.58 -0.05 30.11
C LYS A 244 14.54 -0.53 29.09
N ILE A 245 14.22 -1.83 29.11
CA ILE A 245 13.13 -2.38 28.30
C ILE A 245 11.81 -1.71 28.68
N ALA A 246 11.50 -1.60 29.96
CA ALA A 246 10.28 -0.95 30.45
C ALA A 246 10.22 0.55 30.06
N GLU A 247 11.34 1.27 30.16
CA GLU A 247 11.46 2.67 29.70
C GLU A 247 11.20 2.80 28.19
N ALA A 248 11.82 1.94 27.39
CA ALA A 248 11.61 1.93 25.94
C ALA A 248 10.15 1.59 25.58
N LEU A 249 9.53 0.60 26.22
CA LEU A 249 8.12 0.24 26.00
C LEU A 249 7.18 1.42 26.32
N ALA A 250 7.44 2.15 27.41
CA ALA A 250 6.67 3.34 27.77
C ALA A 250 6.84 4.47 26.74
N LYS A 251 8.07 4.65 26.23
CA LYS A 251 8.37 5.66 25.20
C LYS A 251 7.68 5.38 23.87
N TYR A 252 7.62 4.11 23.45
CA TYR A 252 7.19 3.71 22.10
C TYR A 252 5.81 3.03 22.05
N GLN A 253 4.97 3.22 23.06
CA GLN A 253 3.64 2.60 23.16
C GLN A 253 2.71 2.91 21.96
N ALA A 254 2.93 4.02 21.26
CA ALA A 254 2.09 4.44 20.14
C ALA A 254 2.33 3.61 18.84
N ILE A 255 3.40 2.82 18.78
CA ILE A 255 3.80 2.13 17.54
C ILE A 255 2.99 0.85 17.28
N GLY A 256 2.40 0.25 18.33
CA GLY A 256 1.65 -1.00 18.27
C GLY A 256 2.21 -2.08 19.20
N PRO A 257 1.83 -3.33 19.02
CA PRO A 257 2.32 -4.43 19.84
C PRO A 257 3.82 -4.67 19.59
N ILE A 258 4.63 -4.52 20.64
CA ILE A 258 6.08 -4.68 20.58
C ILE A 258 6.44 -6.06 21.15
N THR A 259 7.37 -6.75 20.48
CA THR A 259 7.98 -8.01 20.94
C THR A 259 9.42 -7.78 21.34
N LEU A 260 9.85 -8.38 22.44
CA LEU A 260 11.26 -8.46 22.81
C LEU A 260 11.90 -9.67 22.13
N TYR A 261 12.90 -9.42 21.31
CA TYR A 261 13.72 -10.45 20.65
C TYR A 261 15.02 -10.61 21.42
N VAL A 262 15.31 -11.83 21.86
CA VAL A 262 16.54 -12.21 22.58
C VAL A 262 17.41 -13.06 21.67
N VAL A 263 18.57 -12.54 21.28
CA VAL A 263 19.41 -13.12 20.23
C VAL A 263 20.75 -13.54 20.79
N GLY A 264 21.03 -14.85 20.80
CA GLY A 264 22.28 -15.39 21.31
C GLY A 264 23.36 -15.52 20.23
N HIS A 265 24.60 -15.21 20.57
CA HIS A 265 25.76 -15.30 19.69
C HIS A 265 26.94 -16.00 20.38
N THR A 266 27.86 -16.57 19.59
CA THR A 266 29.14 -17.11 20.02
C THR A 266 30.28 -16.47 19.23
N ASP A 267 31.50 -16.71 19.68
CA ASP A 267 32.68 -16.60 18.81
C ASP A 267 32.78 -17.85 17.91
N THR A 268 33.85 -17.93 17.12
CA THR A 268 34.10 -19.02 16.17
C THR A 268 34.84 -20.21 16.75
N VAL A 269 35.00 -20.29 18.08
CA VAL A 269 35.63 -21.46 18.75
C VAL A 269 34.64 -22.62 18.81
N GLY A 270 35.02 -23.75 18.23
CA GLY A 270 34.20 -24.95 18.18
C GLY A 270 33.44 -25.12 16.86
N SER A 271 32.55 -26.09 16.78
CA SER A 271 31.79 -26.32 15.56
C SER A 271 30.59 -25.39 15.46
N ALA A 272 30.25 -24.92 14.24
CA ALA A 272 29.10 -24.05 13.99
C ALA A 272 27.78 -24.65 14.51
N LYS A 273 27.60 -25.97 14.40
CA LYS A 273 26.42 -26.67 14.93
C LYS A 273 26.34 -26.60 16.46
N TYR A 274 27.47 -26.77 17.13
CA TYR A 274 27.58 -26.63 18.58
C TYR A 274 27.28 -25.20 19.01
N ASN A 275 27.91 -24.23 18.37
CA ASN A 275 27.73 -22.77 18.60
C ASN A 275 26.28 -22.34 18.45
N LEU A 276 25.60 -22.83 17.41
CA LEU A 276 24.18 -22.56 17.20
C LEU A 276 23.33 -23.09 18.38
N GLY A 277 23.59 -24.31 18.82
CA GLY A 277 22.88 -24.93 19.96
C GLY A 277 23.14 -24.21 21.28
N LEU A 278 24.39 -23.82 21.55
CA LEU A 278 24.79 -23.12 22.78
C LEU A 278 24.18 -21.73 22.86
N SER A 279 24.27 -20.96 21.77
CA SER A 279 23.69 -19.60 21.69
C SER A 279 22.18 -19.62 21.86
N LEU A 280 21.46 -20.59 21.27
CA LEU A 280 20.04 -20.77 21.46
C LEU A 280 19.67 -21.04 22.93
N LYS A 281 20.40 -21.94 23.62
CA LYS A 281 20.15 -22.23 25.05
C LYS A 281 20.35 -20.97 25.91
N ARG A 282 21.38 -20.17 25.62
CA ARG A 282 21.65 -18.90 26.32
C ARG A 282 20.55 -17.87 26.11
N ALA A 283 20.13 -17.68 24.84
CA ALA A 283 19.01 -16.82 24.53
C ALA A 283 17.72 -17.26 25.23
N GLN A 284 17.43 -18.57 25.25
CA GLN A 284 16.28 -19.14 25.93
C GLN A 284 16.30 -18.88 27.44
N ALA A 285 17.46 -19.06 28.10
CA ALA A 285 17.61 -18.84 29.55
C ALA A 285 17.33 -17.36 29.92
N ILE A 286 17.87 -16.42 29.14
CA ILE A 286 17.62 -14.98 29.36
C ILE A 286 16.17 -14.62 29.03
N ALA A 287 15.60 -15.13 27.95
CA ALA A 287 14.20 -14.91 27.60
C ALA A 287 13.26 -15.43 28.69
N ALA A 288 13.54 -16.60 29.27
CA ALA A 288 12.79 -17.14 30.41
C ALA A 288 12.90 -16.28 31.66
N TRP A 289 14.06 -15.70 31.91
CA TRP A 289 14.26 -14.77 33.01
C TRP A 289 13.42 -13.48 32.81
N PHE A 290 13.47 -12.87 31.63
CA PHE A 290 12.66 -11.68 31.31
C PHE A 290 11.16 -11.97 31.37
N ARG A 291 10.71 -13.18 31.01
CA ARG A 291 9.30 -13.58 31.12
C ARG A 291 8.78 -13.49 32.57
N ILE A 292 9.63 -13.79 33.56
CA ILE A 292 9.24 -13.67 34.98
C ILE A 292 9.02 -12.21 35.37
N GLY A 293 9.92 -11.30 34.92
CA GLY A 293 9.86 -9.88 35.26
C GLY A 293 8.87 -9.06 34.39
N ALA A 294 8.49 -9.58 33.22
CA ALA A 294 7.56 -8.96 32.27
C ALA A 294 6.61 -9.99 31.64
N PRO A 295 5.63 -10.51 32.41
CA PRO A 295 4.80 -11.63 32.00
C PRO A 295 3.93 -11.36 30.78
N ASP A 296 3.52 -10.11 30.57
CA ASP A 296 2.63 -9.70 29.47
C ASP A 296 3.39 -9.31 28.19
N LEU A 297 4.73 -9.15 28.25
CA LEU A 297 5.55 -8.80 27.09
C LEU A 297 5.72 -10.02 26.18
N PRO A 298 5.33 -9.95 24.91
CA PRO A 298 5.69 -11.00 23.94
C PRO A 298 7.22 -11.13 23.85
N ILE A 299 7.75 -12.35 23.98
CA ILE A 299 9.19 -12.61 23.92
C ILE A 299 9.46 -13.71 22.90
N ALA A 300 10.29 -13.39 21.92
CA ALA A 300 10.87 -14.32 20.96
C ALA A 300 12.36 -14.47 21.20
N TYR A 301 12.93 -15.62 20.88
CA TYR A 301 14.36 -15.88 21.06
C TYR A 301 14.90 -16.78 19.95
N GLU A 302 16.19 -16.60 19.62
CA GLU A 302 16.89 -17.46 18.66
C GLU A 302 18.41 -17.45 18.94
N GLY A 303 19.08 -18.51 18.50
CA GLY A 303 20.53 -18.64 18.54
C GLY A 303 21.10 -18.49 17.15
N PHE A 304 22.03 -17.57 16.98
CA PHE A 304 22.73 -17.33 15.73
C PHE A 304 24.12 -17.97 15.69
N GLY A 305 24.59 -18.53 16.81
CA GLY A 305 25.96 -19.08 16.88
C GLY A 305 26.95 -18.02 16.42
N GLU A 306 27.77 -18.39 15.45
CA GLU A 306 28.78 -17.55 14.80
C GLU A 306 28.30 -16.90 13.49
N GLN A 307 27.00 -17.01 13.13
CA GLN A 307 26.48 -16.54 11.85
C GLN A 307 26.36 -15.00 11.74
N ALA A 308 26.41 -14.29 12.87
CA ALA A 308 26.32 -12.84 12.92
C ALA A 308 27.40 -12.26 13.86
N LEU A 309 28.64 -12.33 13.43
CA LEU A 309 29.77 -11.82 14.20
C LEU A 309 29.72 -10.28 14.30
N ARG A 310 29.89 -9.74 15.52
CA ARG A 310 30.07 -8.28 15.73
C ARG A 310 31.46 -7.83 15.25
N VAL A 311 32.45 -8.71 15.42
CA VAL A 311 33.82 -8.53 14.94
C VAL A 311 34.15 -9.71 14.03
N PRO A 312 34.41 -9.47 12.75
CA PRO A 312 34.85 -10.53 11.84
C PRO A 312 36.15 -11.20 12.36
N THR A 313 36.11 -12.52 12.50
CA THR A 313 37.26 -13.31 12.94
C THR A 313 37.40 -14.54 12.06
N PRO A 314 38.65 -15.07 11.87
CA PRO A 314 38.80 -16.40 11.31
C PRO A 314 38.12 -17.48 12.15
N ASP A 315 37.98 -18.67 11.58
CA ASP A 315 37.49 -19.83 12.31
C ASP A 315 38.40 -20.17 13.54
N ASN A 316 37.78 -20.77 14.56
CA ASN A 316 38.43 -21.19 15.81
C ASN A 316 39.17 -20.05 16.55
N THR A 317 38.59 -18.83 16.53
CA THR A 317 39.17 -17.62 17.16
C THR A 317 38.29 -17.18 18.33
N SER A 318 38.91 -17.06 19.52
CA SER A 318 38.21 -16.54 20.70
C SER A 318 38.10 -15.02 20.65
N GLU A 319 36.87 -14.50 20.59
CA GLU A 319 36.59 -13.06 20.59
C GLU A 319 35.44 -12.77 21.56
N PRO A 320 35.74 -12.14 22.71
CA PRO A 320 34.72 -11.85 23.73
C PRO A 320 33.55 -11.00 23.20
N ARG A 321 33.79 -10.08 22.26
CA ARG A 321 32.74 -9.21 21.71
C ARG A 321 31.74 -9.97 20.82
N ASN A 322 32.09 -11.17 20.34
CA ASN A 322 31.20 -12.05 19.62
C ASN A 322 30.36 -12.92 20.57
N ARG A 323 30.81 -13.16 21.79
CA ARG A 323 30.05 -13.90 22.83
C ARG A 323 29.12 -12.97 23.56
N ARG A 324 27.90 -12.81 23.04
CA ARG A 324 26.90 -11.85 23.55
C ARG A 324 25.49 -12.38 23.42
N VAL A 325 24.56 -11.68 24.06
CA VAL A 325 23.11 -11.86 23.82
C VAL A 325 22.50 -10.48 23.60
N ASP A 326 22.05 -10.19 22.41
CA ASP A 326 21.42 -8.93 22.05
C ASP A 326 19.92 -8.90 22.46
N TYR A 327 19.43 -7.73 22.89
CA TYR A 327 18.02 -7.50 23.22
C TYR A 327 17.47 -6.42 22.26
N ILE A 328 16.44 -6.81 21.51
CA ILE A 328 15.86 -5.96 20.47
C ILE A 328 14.36 -5.85 20.71
N LEU A 329 13.85 -4.64 20.82
CA LEU A 329 12.41 -4.38 20.76
C LEU A 329 12.04 -4.11 19.30
N SER A 330 11.03 -4.81 18.79
CA SER A 330 10.56 -4.63 17.43
C SER A 330 9.08 -5.02 17.32
N VAL A 331 8.37 -4.42 16.35
CA VAL A 331 6.98 -4.80 16.04
C VAL A 331 6.96 -5.97 15.05
N GLU A 332 7.91 -6.00 14.13
CA GLU A 332 8.12 -7.08 13.16
C GLU A 332 9.42 -7.82 13.47
N ASP A 333 9.61 -8.98 12.86
CA ASP A 333 10.87 -9.72 12.99
C ASP A 333 12.06 -8.84 12.62
N PRO A 334 13.05 -8.64 13.52
CA PRO A 334 14.16 -7.74 13.27
C PRO A 334 15.10 -8.30 12.20
N VAL A 335 15.55 -7.42 11.30
CA VAL A 335 16.63 -7.72 10.37
C VAL A 335 17.96 -7.47 11.08
N LEU A 336 18.78 -8.51 11.22
CA LEU A 336 20.08 -8.40 11.86
C LEU A 336 21.17 -8.08 10.82
N PRO A 337 22.01 -7.09 11.10
CA PRO A 337 23.11 -6.74 10.18
C PRO A 337 24.09 -7.89 9.97
N ALA A 338 24.65 -7.98 8.76
CA ALA A 338 25.73 -8.89 8.39
C ALA A 338 25.44 -10.39 8.59
N SER A 339 24.20 -10.82 8.42
CA SER A 339 23.83 -12.23 8.50
C SER A 339 22.94 -12.65 7.34
N ASP A 340 23.33 -13.69 6.61
CA ASP A 340 22.48 -14.40 5.66
C ASP A 340 21.62 -15.47 6.34
N PHE A 341 21.78 -15.64 7.66
CA PHE A 341 21.03 -16.60 8.46
C PHE A 341 19.57 -16.16 8.58
N GLN A 342 18.65 -17.03 8.19
CA GLN A 342 17.21 -16.80 8.35
C GLN A 342 16.76 -17.38 9.69
N PRO A 343 16.41 -16.55 10.69
CA PRO A 343 16.01 -17.03 12.00
C PRO A 343 14.66 -17.74 11.95
N THR A 344 14.52 -18.77 12.78
CA THR A 344 13.23 -19.39 13.08
C THR A 344 12.88 -19.06 14.53
N TRP A 345 12.28 -17.90 14.72
CA TRP A 345 11.96 -17.36 16.04
C TRP A 345 11.11 -18.31 16.87
N LYS A 346 11.60 -18.62 18.06
CA LYS A 346 10.87 -19.38 19.06
C LYS A 346 10.23 -18.43 20.05
N THR A 347 8.99 -18.67 20.40
CA THR A 347 8.25 -17.86 21.37
C THR A 347 8.14 -18.58 22.70
N LEU A 348 8.26 -17.84 23.80
CA LEU A 348 7.86 -18.35 25.10
C LEU A 348 6.34 -18.27 25.21
N GLN A 349 5.68 -19.41 25.35
CA GLN A 349 4.24 -19.44 25.59
C GLN A 349 3.92 -18.77 26.95
N SER A 350 2.90 -17.93 26.97
CA SER A 350 2.28 -17.48 28.22
C SER A 350 1.72 -18.72 28.93
N LYS A 351 2.04 -18.86 30.23
CA LYS A 351 1.41 -19.88 31.08
C LYS A 351 -0.06 -19.59 31.26
#